data_da7cbca5ead1bcc85f33e1e5bc4e3070
#
_entry.id   da7cbca5ead1bcc85f33e1e5bc4e3070
#
_cell.length_a   1.000
_cell.length_b   1.000
_cell.length_c   1.000
_cell.angle_alpha   90.00
_cell.angle_beta   90.00
_cell.angle_gamma   90.00
#
_symmetry.space_group_name_H-M   'P 1'
#
loop_
_entity.id
_entity.type
_entity.pdbx_description
1 polymer ?
#
loop_
_entity_poly.entity_id
_entity_poly.type
_entity_poly.pdbx_seq_one_letter_code
_entity_poly.pdbx_strand_id
1 'polypeptide(L)'
;MPGCMMKTIKEAVVVGGGPVGSTTAFHLSQLGVATTVFEEHDEIGVPSHCAGHLSIRSLRSLGLYPLPNGIVENVFSAANFHSPASTTFSIRLKRPVTCTVNRELFDKLLAERARAAGAEYRLGSRVSSLLMDNGFVKGVNAEHDSGVESVASRVTVDAEGISSRLLREAGLPRLNGARLVHAVEAEVENVANVQMDAVEVFIGKDYAPGFYAWVIPRRDGSAKVGLAAKSGNPKEFLQRLMFKHPVASRMLGNSRIVKIAFHSVTLGGPIPRTYANGFLAVGDVASQVKPTTGGGIIFGLTCARVAAETAAAAIRAGDVSAFFLGQYQRRCREALGFDFSVMLRARRFLDSLSDEKIDKAFRICNRLGLGKALEDVEEIDFQGRLLLQMLTKPASATALAYFLLLYLSANP
;
A
#
# COMPACT_ATOMS: atom_id res chain seq x y z
N MET A 1 33.38 -38.43 8.21
CA MET A 1 31.96 -38.04 8.08
C MET A 1 31.84 -36.62 8.63
N PRO A 2 31.49 -35.60 7.82
CA PRO A 2 31.21 -34.26 8.36
C PRO A 2 29.91 -34.36 9.13
N GLY A 3 29.95 -33.91 10.39
CA GLY A 3 28.81 -33.93 11.30
C GLY A 3 27.62 -33.19 10.69
N CYS A 4 26.50 -33.86 10.64
CA CYS A 4 25.21 -33.28 10.37
C CYS A 4 24.89 -32.30 11.51
N MET A 5 25.24 -31.01 11.35
CA MET A 5 24.70 -29.98 12.23
C MET A 5 23.17 -30.07 12.11
N MET A 6 22.51 -30.45 13.19
CA MET A 6 21.05 -30.34 13.27
C MET A 6 20.70 -28.88 13.01
N LYS A 7 20.17 -28.59 11.80
CA LYS A 7 19.67 -27.25 11.46
C LYS A 7 18.56 -26.93 12.44
N THR A 8 18.75 -25.90 13.25
CA THR A 8 17.71 -25.42 14.18
C THR A 8 16.51 -24.99 13.33
N ILE A 9 15.39 -25.70 13.48
CA ILE A 9 14.17 -25.39 12.75
C ILE A 9 13.55 -24.15 13.40
N LYS A 10 13.45 -23.06 12.66
CA LYS A 10 12.71 -21.87 13.09
C LYS A 10 11.22 -22.16 13.06
N GLU A 11 10.43 -21.60 13.99
CA GLU A 11 8.99 -21.78 13.94
C GLU A 11 8.38 -21.00 12.76
N ALA A 12 8.76 -19.73 12.63
CA ALA A 12 8.35 -18.88 11.51
C ALA A 12 9.52 -18.11 10.90
N VAL A 13 9.55 -18.05 9.59
CA VAL A 13 10.40 -17.14 8.80
C VAL A 13 9.50 -16.11 8.13
N VAL A 14 9.87 -14.85 8.20
CA VAL A 14 9.24 -13.74 7.48
C VAL A 14 10.25 -13.19 6.47
N VAL A 15 9.85 -13.09 5.21
CA VAL A 15 10.66 -12.57 4.11
C VAL A 15 10.26 -11.12 3.84
N GLY A 16 11.20 -10.19 4.03
CA GLY A 16 11.01 -8.75 3.92
C GLY A 16 10.73 -8.08 5.26
N GLY A 17 11.58 -7.10 5.61
CA GLY A 17 11.52 -6.31 6.84
C GLY A 17 10.73 -5.01 6.72
N GLY A 18 9.99 -4.81 5.62
CA GLY A 18 9.11 -3.65 5.44
C GLY A 18 7.93 -3.63 6.43
N PRO A 19 6.99 -2.66 6.29
CA PRO A 19 5.89 -2.47 7.26
C PRO A 19 5.06 -3.74 7.49
N VAL A 20 4.76 -4.48 6.43
CA VAL A 20 3.93 -5.68 6.47
C VAL A 20 4.66 -6.83 7.15
N GLY A 21 5.92 -7.07 6.77
CA GLY A 21 6.73 -8.13 7.37
C GLY A 21 7.02 -7.86 8.84
N SER A 22 7.41 -6.63 9.20
CA SER A 22 7.64 -6.22 10.59
C SER A 22 6.38 -6.35 11.45
N THR A 23 5.20 -5.99 10.91
CA THR A 23 3.92 -6.17 11.62
C THR A 23 3.56 -7.65 11.77
N THR A 24 3.83 -8.47 10.75
CA THR A 24 3.64 -9.94 10.84
C THR A 24 4.54 -10.52 11.94
N ALA A 25 5.82 -10.17 11.93
CA ALA A 25 6.78 -10.63 12.93
C ALA A 25 6.41 -10.18 14.35
N PHE A 26 5.96 -8.93 14.51
CA PHE A 26 5.45 -8.42 15.78
C PHE A 26 4.33 -9.31 16.34
N HIS A 27 3.31 -9.56 15.55
CA HIS A 27 2.17 -10.36 16.01
C HIS A 27 2.52 -11.84 16.23
N LEU A 28 3.39 -12.44 15.39
CA LEU A 28 3.88 -13.79 15.61
C LEU A 28 4.62 -13.91 16.95
N SER A 29 5.56 -12.99 17.21
CA SER A 29 6.32 -12.99 18.46
C SER A 29 5.44 -12.74 19.69
N GLN A 30 4.45 -11.84 19.60
CA GLN A 30 3.45 -11.66 20.67
C GLN A 30 2.64 -12.93 20.96
N LEU A 31 2.43 -13.77 19.95
CA LEU A 31 1.74 -15.06 20.09
C LEU A 31 2.68 -16.19 20.53
N GLY A 32 3.93 -15.87 20.89
CA GLY A 32 4.93 -16.81 21.38
C GLY A 32 5.61 -17.65 20.30
N VAL A 33 5.51 -17.25 19.02
CA VAL A 33 6.16 -17.94 17.90
C VAL A 33 7.55 -17.39 17.69
N ALA A 34 8.59 -18.23 17.76
CA ALA A 34 9.97 -17.87 17.47
C ALA A 34 10.11 -17.46 15.99
N THR A 35 10.31 -16.16 15.77
CA THR A 35 10.22 -15.54 14.44
C THR A 35 11.55 -14.94 14.01
N THR A 36 12.00 -15.26 12.79
CA THR A 36 13.17 -14.63 12.15
C THR A 36 12.72 -13.90 10.89
N VAL A 37 13.10 -12.63 10.77
CA VAL A 37 12.85 -11.77 9.59
C VAL A 37 14.12 -11.68 8.77
N PHE A 38 14.03 -11.94 7.47
CA PHE A 38 15.11 -11.72 6.51
C PHE A 38 14.79 -10.46 5.69
N GLU A 39 15.73 -9.52 5.64
CA GLU A 39 15.64 -8.28 4.88
C GLU A 39 16.88 -8.14 4.00
N GLU A 40 16.66 -7.84 2.71
CA GLU A 40 17.75 -7.74 1.72
C GLU A 40 18.63 -6.49 1.91
N HIS A 41 18.11 -5.43 2.53
CA HIS A 41 18.88 -4.21 2.79
C HIS A 41 19.53 -4.24 4.16
N ASP A 42 20.61 -3.47 4.30
CA ASP A 42 21.35 -3.33 5.57
C ASP A 42 20.60 -2.51 6.61
N GLU A 43 19.58 -1.77 6.19
CA GLU A 43 18.81 -0.87 7.03
C GLU A 43 17.31 -0.93 6.70
N ILE A 44 16.47 -1.01 7.74
CA ILE A 44 15.02 -0.99 7.58
C ILE A 44 14.54 0.38 7.11
N GLY A 45 13.63 0.36 6.13
CA GLY A 45 13.00 1.58 5.60
C GLY A 45 13.84 2.30 4.55
N VAL A 46 15.03 1.80 4.21
CA VAL A 46 15.93 2.36 3.20
C VAL A 46 16.17 1.35 2.08
N PRO A 47 15.98 1.73 0.80
CA PRO A 47 15.47 3.03 0.33
C PRO A 47 13.97 3.20 0.55
N SER A 48 13.55 4.42 0.91
CA SER A 48 12.12 4.76 0.97
C SER A 48 11.64 5.30 -0.38
N HIS A 49 10.48 4.81 -0.85
CA HIS A 49 9.90 5.15 -2.16
C HIS A 49 8.37 5.27 -2.11
N CYS A 50 7.82 5.66 -0.97
CA CYS A 50 6.37 5.80 -0.77
C CYS A 50 6.06 7.11 -0.05
N ALA A 51 5.05 7.83 -0.52
CA ALA A 51 4.59 9.09 0.06
C ALA A 51 4.26 9.03 1.56
N GLY A 52 3.92 7.84 2.08
CA GLY A 52 3.59 7.68 3.49
C GLY A 52 2.30 8.40 3.90
N HIS A 53 1.36 8.62 2.97
CA HIS A 53 0.07 9.26 3.24
C HIS A 53 -0.93 8.23 3.78
N LEU A 54 -1.27 8.33 5.06
CA LEU A 54 -2.00 7.33 5.83
C LEU A 54 -3.24 7.90 6.52
N SER A 55 -4.28 7.08 6.70
CA SER A 55 -5.45 7.42 7.51
C SER A 55 -5.13 7.40 9.01
N ILE A 56 -5.43 8.48 9.70
CA ILE A 56 -5.29 8.59 11.16
C ILE A 56 -6.22 7.59 11.85
N ARG A 57 -7.45 7.43 11.35
CA ARG A 57 -8.42 6.47 11.90
C ARG A 57 -7.92 5.03 11.80
N SER A 58 -7.39 4.67 10.64
CA SER A 58 -6.86 3.32 10.43
C SER A 58 -5.61 3.05 11.27
N LEU A 59 -4.71 4.03 11.40
CA LEU A 59 -3.57 3.91 12.31
C LEU A 59 -4.02 3.72 13.78
N ARG A 60 -5.05 4.45 14.24
CA ARG A 60 -5.64 4.23 15.58
C ARG A 60 -6.21 2.82 15.75
N SER A 61 -6.95 2.32 14.76
CA SER A 61 -7.53 0.96 14.82
C SER A 61 -6.48 -0.15 14.86
N LEU A 62 -5.29 0.13 14.33
CA LEU A 62 -4.12 -0.76 14.37
C LEU A 62 -3.25 -0.58 15.63
N GLY A 63 -3.62 0.33 16.56
CA GLY A 63 -2.84 0.63 17.75
C GLY A 63 -1.50 1.33 17.46
N LEU A 64 -1.45 2.10 16.36
CA LEU A 64 -0.25 2.81 15.91
C LEU A 64 -0.32 4.33 16.10
N TYR A 65 -1.47 4.89 16.43
CA TYR A 65 -1.61 6.34 16.61
C TYR A 65 -2.01 6.67 18.04
N PRO A 66 -1.43 7.71 18.70
CA PRO A 66 -0.46 8.66 18.14
C PRO A 66 0.91 8.02 17.84
N LEU A 67 1.53 8.50 16.77
CA LEU A 67 2.91 8.12 16.44
C LEU A 67 3.91 8.93 17.28
N PRO A 68 5.10 8.40 17.58
CA PRO A 68 6.18 9.13 18.22
C PRO A 68 6.54 10.43 17.47
N ASN A 69 7.10 11.39 18.20
CA ASN A 69 7.54 12.67 17.63
C ASN A 69 8.55 12.44 16.49
N GLY A 70 8.45 13.29 15.46
CA GLY A 70 9.32 13.25 14.29
C GLY A 70 8.87 12.27 13.18
N ILE A 71 7.96 11.34 13.47
CA ILE A 71 7.45 10.42 12.43
C ILE A 71 6.38 11.09 11.57
N VAL A 72 5.49 11.88 12.15
CA VAL A 72 4.45 12.60 11.40
C VAL A 72 5.04 13.88 10.81
N GLU A 73 5.08 13.95 9.49
CA GLU A 73 5.59 15.10 8.74
C GLU A 73 4.53 16.19 8.58
N ASN A 74 3.26 15.80 8.39
CA ASN A 74 2.13 16.73 8.29
C ASN A 74 0.79 16.00 8.53
N VAL A 75 -0.29 16.78 8.73
CA VAL A 75 -1.67 16.28 8.86
C VAL A 75 -2.60 17.06 7.93
N PHE A 76 -3.65 16.40 7.41
CA PHE A 76 -4.49 16.98 6.38
C PHE A 76 -5.97 16.86 6.74
N SER A 77 -6.68 17.97 6.54
CA SER A 77 -8.13 18.09 6.64
C SER A 77 -8.78 18.34 5.28
N ALA A 78 -7.99 18.53 4.21
CA ALA A 78 -8.49 18.83 2.90
C ALA A 78 -7.78 18.05 1.78
N ALA A 79 -8.47 17.94 0.65
CA ALA A 79 -7.90 17.46 -0.61
C ALA A 79 -8.46 18.30 -1.76
N ASN A 80 -7.60 18.75 -2.66
CA ASN A 80 -7.94 19.45 -3.89
C ASN A 80 -7.68 18.52 -5.06
N PHE A 81 -8.71 18.24 -5.82
CA PHE A 81 -8.63 17.41 -7.01
C PHE A 81 -8.69 18.32 -8.24
N HIS A 82 -7.75 18.12 -9.16
CA HIS A 82 -7.62 18.89 -10.40
C HIS A 82 -7.94 17.97 -11.59
N SER A 83 -8.92 18.36 -12.38
CA SER A 83 -9.29 17.64 -13.60
C SER A 83 -8.32 17.93 -14.74
N PRO A 84 -8.37 17.19 -15.87
CA PRO A 84 -7.54 17.45 -17.04
C PRO A 84 -7.58 18.90 -17.53
N ALA A 85 -8.76 19.53 -17.53
CA ALA A 85 -8.93 20.95 -17.88
C ALA A 85 -8.70 21.90 -16.68
N SER A 86 -8.04 21.43 -15.62
CA SER A 86 -7.72 22.23 -14.42
C SER A 86 -8.93 22.76 -13.63
N THR A 87 -10.12 22.15 -13.80
CA THR A 87 -11.24 22.40 -12.90
C THR A 87 -10.92 21.79 -11.53
N THR A 88 -10.98 22.60 -10.47
CA THR A 88 -10.71 22.11 -9.11
C THR A 88 -12.01 21.71 -8.42
N PHE A 89 -11.99 20.53 -7.80
CA PHE A 89 -12.98 20.04 -6.85
C PHE A 89 -12.31 19.83 -5.50
N SER A 90 -12.81 20.49 -4.45
CA SER A 90 -12.21 20.46 -3.12
C SER A 90 -13.11 19.74 -2.12
N ILE A 91 -12.51 18.94 -1.27
CA ILE A 91 -13.13 18.35 -0.08
C ILE A 91 -12.42 18.96 1.13
N ARG A 92 -13.18 19.56 2.04
CA ARG A 92 -12.67 20.08 3.31
C ARG A 92 -13.44 19.44 4.45
N LEU A 93 -12.71 18.77 5.32
CA LEU A 93 -13.24 18.03 6.46
C LEU A 93 -13.14 18.89 7.72
N LYS A 94 -13.99 18.62 8.71
CA LYS A 94 -14.02 19.37 9.99
C LYS A 94 -12.77 19.17 10.84
N ARG A 95 -12.03 18.07 10.60
CA ARG A 95 -10.79 17.73 11.33
C ARG A 95 -9.81 16.97 10.44
N PRO A 96 -8.54 16.93 10.79
CA PRO A 96 -7.57 16.10 10.07
C PRO A 96 -7.95 14.61 10.11
N VAL A 97 -7.96 13.98 8.95
CA VAL A 97 -8.27 12.53 8.79
C VAL A 97 -7.08 11.74 8.25
N THR A 98 -6.09 12.43 7.67
CA THR A 98 -4.87 11.79 7.18
C THR A 98 -3.63 12.48 7.71
N CYS A 99 -2.53 11.77 7.67
CA CYS A 99 -1.20 12.31 7.90
C CYS A 99 -0.20 11.74 6.88
N THR A 100 0.88 12.47 6.64
CA THR A 100 2.07 11.88 6.05
C THR A 100 3.06 11.53 7.13
N VAL A 101 3.77 10.43 6.89
CA VAL A 101 4.83 9.96 7.78
C VAL A 101 6.16 9.91 7.02
N ASN A 102 7.23 10.14 7.75
CA ASN A 102 8.55 9.74 7.32
C ASN A 102 8.58 8.20 7.32
N ARG A 103 8.67 7.61 6.12
CA ARG A 103 8.56 6.17 5.92
C ARG A 103 9.72 5.41 6.51
N GLU A 104 10.91 5.98 6.47
CA GLU A 104 12.09 5.37 7.10
C GLU A 104 11.87 5.22 8.61
N LEU A 105 11.49 6.31 9.29
CA LEU A 105 11.24 6.28 10.73
C LEU A 105 10.01 5.42 11.09
N PHE A 106 8.98 5.43 10.25
CA PHE A 106 7.79 4.62 10.48
C PHE A 106 8.10 3.11 10.34
N ASP A 107 8.84 2.73 9.31
CA ASP A 107 9.21 1.34 9.09
C ASP A 107 10.18 0.83 10.19
N LYS A 108 11.14 1.65 10.62
CA LYS A 108 12.00 1.38 11.79
C LYS A 108 11.19 1.19 13.06
N LEU A 109 10.20 2.06 13.33
CA LEU A 109 9.30 1.91 14.49
C LEU A 109 8.62 0.53 14.50
N LEU A 110 8.10 0.08 13.35
CA LEU A 110 7.43 -1.23 13.27
C LEU A 110 8.42 -2.38 13.50
N ALA A 111 9.64 -2.28 12.97
CA ALA A 111 10.68 -3.27 13.20
C ALA A 111 11.15 -3.30 14.65
N GLU A 112 11.29 -2.15 15.29
CA GLU A 112 11.65 -2.05 16.71
C GLU A 112 10.58 -2.67 17.62
N ARG A 113 9.31 -2.46 17.31
CA ARG A 113 8.19 -3.13 18.00
C ARG A 113 8.28 -4.64 17.86
N ALA A 114 8.61 -5.14 16.66
CA ALA A 114 8.76 -6.57 16.42
C ALA A 114 9.98 -7.15 17.19
N ARG A 115 11.11 -6.44 17.19
CA ARG A 115 12.30 -6.83 17.98
C ARG A 115 12.00 -6.84 19.49
N ALA A 116 11.33 -5.81 20.00
CA ALA A 116 10.92 -5.74 21.40
C ALA A 116 9.94 -6.87 21.78
N ALA A 117 9.16 -7.40 20.82
CA ALA A 117 8.31 -8.57 21.02
C ALA A 117 9.08 -9.91 20.89
N GLY A 118 10.37 -9.90 20.52
CA GLY A 118 11.22 -11.09 20.43
C GLY A 118 11.55 -11.56 19.00
N ALA A 119 11.20 -10.80 17.96
CA ALA A 119 11.58 -11.13 16.58
C ALA A 119 13.08 -10.90 16.34
N GLU A 120 13.75 -11.87 15.73
CA GLU A 120 15.13 -11.75 15.25
C GLU A 120 15.13 -11.14 13.84
N TYR A 121 16.04 -10.18 13.56
CA TYR A 121 16.22 -9.59 12.22
C TYR A 121 17.60 -9.95 11.67
N ARG A 122 17.60 -10.44 10.43
CA ARG A 122 18.77 -10.68 9.60
C ARG A 122 18.76 -9.69 8.44
N LEU A 123 19.47 -8.58 8.62
CA LEU A 123 19.66 -7.54 7.60
C LEU A 123 20.75 -7.95 6.62
N GLY A 124 20.81 -7.30 5.44
CA GLY A 124 21.75 -7.67 4.37
C GLY A 124 21.59 -9.12 3.91
N SER A 125 20.39 -9.70 4.10
CA SER A 125 20.15 -11.13 3.88
C SER A 125 18.95 -11.31 2.97
N ARG A 126 19.22 -11.51 1.68
CA ARG A 126 18.21 -11.67 0.65
C ARG A 126 17.74 -13.12 0.54
N VAL A 127 16.46 -13.38 0.71
CA VAL A 127 15.89 -14.69 0.39
C VAL A 127 15.84 -14.86 -1.12
N SER A 128 16.56 -15.86 -1.64
CA SER A 128 16.69 -16.13 -3.08
C SER A 128 15.77 -17.23 -3.58
N SER A 129 15.41 -18.20 -2.72
CA SER A 129 14.53 -19.31 -3.05
C SER A 129 13.89 -19.95 -1.83
N LEU A 130 12.89 -20.79 -2.06
CA LEU A 130 12.24 -21.61 -1.05
C LEU A 130 12.91 -23.00 -0.91
N LEU A 131 12.96 -23.52 0.31
CA LEU A 131 13.24 -24.93 0.57
C LEU A 131 11.95 -25.73 0.42
N MET A 132 11.89 -26.58 -0.59
CA MET A 132 10.71 -27.39 -0.88
C MET A 132 10.94 -28.87 -0.54
N ASP A 133 9.96 -29.50 0.13
CA ASP A 133 9.94 -30.92 0.40
C ASP A 133 8.52 -31.45 0.30
N ASN A 134 8.30 -32.46 -0.57
CA ASN A 134 7.00 -33.13 -0.77
C ASN A 134 5.82 -32.15 -0.96
N GLY A 135 6.04 -31.05 -1.70
CA GLY A 135 5.02 -30.02 -1.96
C GLY A 135 4.74 -29.09 -0.79
N PHE A 136 5.58 -29.10 0.26
CA PHE A 136 5.58 -28.16 1.36
C PHE A 136 6.77 -27.21 1.27
N VAL A 137 6.52 -25.93 1.58
CA VAL A 137 7.59 -25.00 1.91
C VAL A 137 8.10 -25.35 3.32
N LYS A 138 9.40 -25.63 3.41
CA LYS A 138 10.09 -26.04 4.65
C LYS A 138 11.13 -25.04 5.11
N GLY A 139 11.16 -23.87 4.52
CA GLY A 139 12.12 -22.81 4.84
C GLY A 139 12.55 -22.02 3.60
N VAL A 140 13.69 -21.37 3.74
CA VAL A 140 14.26 -20.47 2.74
C VAL A 140 15.74 -20.68 2.54
N ASN A 141 16.26 -20.32 1.37
CA ASN A 141 17.68 -20.05 1.14
C ASN A 141 17.88 -18.54 1.16
N ALA A 142 18.74 -18.07 2.05
CA ALA A 142 19.08 -16.66 2.18
C ALA A 142 20.54 -16.44 1.73
N GLU A 143 20.75 -15.44 0.91
CA GLU A 143 22.04 -14.97 0.42
C GLU A 143 22.49 -13.78 1.27
N HIS A 144 23.74 -13.79 1.71
CA HIS A 144 24.43 -12.71 2.40
C HIS A 144 25.90 -12.69 1.96
N ASP A 145 26.67 -11.69 2.38
CA ASP A 145 28.07 -11.49 1.93
C ASP A 145 28.98 -12.72 2.12
N SER A 146 28.73 -13.53 3.14
CA SER A 146 29.54 -14.73 3.42
C SER A 146 29.03 -15.99 2.71
N GLY A 147 27.98 -15.91 1.88
CA GLY A 147 27.46 -17.03 1.07
C GLY A 147 25.96 -17.27 1.23
N VAL A 148 25.53 -18.50 0.95
CA VAL A 148 24.11 -18.91 1.02
C VAL A 148 23.88 -19.77 2.25
N GLU A 149 22.91 -19.40 3.06
CA GLU A 149 22.44 -20.18 4.20
C GLU A 149 21.05 -20.76 3.91
N SER A 150 20.87 -22.07 4.21
CA SER A 150 19.55 -22.70 4.19
C SER A 150 18.96 -22.71 5.58
N VAL A 151 17.82 -22.05 5.77
CA VAL A 151 17.12 -21.94 7.05
C VAL A 151 15.79 -22.68 6.98
N ALA A 152 15.67 -23.75 7.78
CA ALA A 152 14.43 -24.51 7.88
C ALA A 152 13.39 -23.76 8.72
N SER A 153 12.11 -23.81 8.31
CA SER A 153 11.00 -23.24 9.10
C SER A 153 9.75 -24.10 8.99
N ARG A 154 8.87 -23.96 10.01
CA ARG A 154 7.53 -24.59 9.95
C ARG A 154 6.59 -23.82 9.04
N VAL A 155 6.62 -22.49 9.11
CA VAL A 155 5.84 -21.59 8.23
C VAL A 155 6.76 -20.50 7.71
N THR A 156 6.66 -20.21 6.41
CA THR A 156 7.28 -19.05 5.76
C THR A 156 6.19 -18.04 5.40
N VAL A 157 6.36 -16.79 5.82
CA VAL A 157 5.49 -15.67 5.43
C VAL A 157 6.26 -14.77 4.48
N ASP A 158 5.78 -14.70 3.25
CA ASP A 158 6.35 -13.85 2.21
C ASP A 158 5.72 -12.45 2.27
N ALA A 159 6.53 -11.46 2.58
CA ALA A 159 6.22 -10.05 2.59
C ALA A 159 7.27 -9.24 1.79
N GLU A 160 7.84 -9.83 0.71
CA GLU A 160 8.87 -9.24 -0.15
C GLU A 160 8.39 -8.07 -1.03
N GLY A 161 7.16 -7.60 -0.81
CA GLY A 161 6.60 -6.47 -1.53
C GLY A 161 6.26 -6.79 -2.98
N ILE A 162 6.51 -5.84 -3.89
CA ILE A 162 6.14 -5.97 -5.31
C ILE A 162 7.05 -6.93 -6.08
N SER A 163 8.17 -7.33 -5.54
CA SER A 163 9.14 -8.24 -6.17
C SER A 163 8.51 -9.58 -6.54
N SER A 164 7.67 -10.14 -5.66
CA SER A 164 6.84 -11.34 -5.87
C SER A 164 7.56 -12.54 -6.50
N ARG A 165 8.85 -12.71 -6.17
CA ARG A 165 9.71 -13.76 -6.75
C ARG A 165 9.34 -15.16 -6.27
N LEU A 166 9.02 -15.26 -4.96
CA LEU A 166 8.78 -16.55 -4.30
C LEU A 166 7.41 -17.14 -4.61
N LEU A 167 6.44 -16.36 -5.08
CA LEU A 167 5.10 -16.85 -5.41
C LEU A 167 5.11 -18.06 -6.36
N ARG A 168 5.96 -18.01 -7.40
CA ARG A 168 6.05 -19.10 -8.38
C ARG A 168 6.54 -20.39 -7.76
N GLU A 169 7.55 -20.31 -6.89
CA GLU A 169 8.12 -21.48 -6.23
C GLU A 169 7.13 -22.11 -5.25
N ALA A 170 6.33 -21.28 -4.57
CA ALA A 170 5.22 -21.71 -3.72
C ALA A 170 4.01 -22.25 -4.52
N GLY A 171 4.04 -22.27 -5.85
CA GLY A 171 2.92 -22.69 -6.70
C GLY A 171 1.73 -21.72 -6.66
N LEU A 172 1.97 -20.44 -6.38
CA LEU A 172 0.95 -19.39 -6.31
C LEU A 172 0.86 -18.59 -7.62
N PRO A 173 -0.33 -17.99 -7.89
CA PRO A 173 -0.50 -17.10 -9.04
C PRO A 173 0.42 -15.88 -8.92
N ARG A 174 1.03 -15.48 -10.05
CA ARG A 174 1.81 -14.24 -10.13
C ARG A 174 0.92 -13.00 -10.05
N LEU A 175 1.53 -11.87 -9.74
CA LEU A 175 0.89 -10.57 -9.91
C LEU A 175 0.50 -10.35 -11.39
N ASN A 176 -0.65 -9.73 -11.60
CA ASN A 176 -1.11 -9.42 -12.94
C ASN A 176 -0.39 -8.18 -13.49
N GLY A 177 0.57 -8.36 -14.39
CA GLY A 177 1.36 -7.30 -14.99
C GLY A 177 0.51 -6.21 -15.69
N ALA A 178 -0.64 -6.58 -16.28
CA ALA A 178 -1.54 -5.62 -16.90
C ALA A 178 -2.26 -4.70 -15.88
N ARG A 179 -2.13 -4.99 -14.60
CA ARG A 179 -2.69 -4.21 -13.50
C ARG A 179 -1.61 -3.49 -12.67
N LEU A 180 -0.38 -3.48 -13.14
CA LEU A 180 0.69 -2.67 -12.54
C LEU A 180 0.63 -1.26 -13.09
N VAL A 181 0.98 -0.29 -12.24
CA VAL A 181 1.34 1.07 -12.62
C VAL A 181 2.76 1.35 -12.15
N HIS A 182 3.49 2.14 -12.93
CA HIS A 182 4.85 2.53 -12.61
C HIS A 182 4.84 3.93 -12.01
N ALA A 183 5.34 4.04 -10.80
CA ALA A 183 5.34 5.27 -10.03
C ALA A 183 6.73 5.91 -9.97
N VAL A 184 6.72 7.22 -9.88
CA VAL A 184 7.85 8.04 -9.50
C VAL A 184 7.42 8.93 -8.34
N GLU A 185 8.28 9.06 -7.34
CA GLU A 185 8.13 10.01 -6.25
C GLU A 185 9.40 10.81 -6.09
N ALA A 186 9.25 12.12 -5.90
CA ALA A 186 10.32 13.05 -5.60
C ALA A 186 10.04 13.80 -4.30
N GLU A 187 11.08 14.02 -3.51
CA GLU A 187 11.08 15.01 -2.46
C GLU A 187 11.62 16.31 -3.04
N VAL A 188 10.88 17.39 -2.84
CA VAL A 188 11.22 18.70 -3.43
C VAL A 188 11.24 19.79 -2.36
N GLU A 189 12.18 20.71 -2.49
CA GLU A 189 12.30 21.93 -1.69
C GLU A 189 11.83 23.16 -2.45
N ASN A 190 11.64 24.28 -1.77
CA ASN A 190 11.20 25.56 -2.34
C ASN A 190 9.82 25.48 -3.03
N VAL A 191 8.88 24.83 -2.37
CA VAL A 191 7.50 24.76 -2.82
C VAL A 191 6.75 26.05 -2.42
N ALA A 192 5.96 26.60 -3.33
CA ALA A 192 5.21 27.84 -3.13
C ALA A 192 3.69 27.63 -3.31
N ASN A 193 2.89 28.54 -2.82
CA ASN A 193 1.43 28.59 -3.07
C ASN A 193 0.67 27.28 -2.75
N VAL A 194 1.13 26.50 -1.78
CA VAL A 194 0.45 25.28 -1.31
C VAL A 194 -0.38 25.55 -0.07
N GLN A 195 -1.53 24.88 0.03
CA GLN A 195 -2.30 24.83 1.26
C GLN A 195 -1.72 23.74 2.15
N MET A 196 -1.18 24.13 3.32
CA MET A 196 -0.46 23.21 4.20
C MET A 196 -1.34 22.09 4.77
N ASP A 197 -2.64 22.28 4.85
CA ASP A 197 -3.61 21.31 5.36
C ASP A 197 -4.35 20.54 4.23
N ALA A 198 -3.91 20.68 2.97
CA ALA A 198 -4.52 20.04 1.82
C ALA A 198 -3.51 19.22 1.02
N VAL A 199 -3.98 18.08 0.52
CA VAL A 199 -3.29 17.28 -0.50
C VAL A 199 -3.80 17.68 -1.87
N GLU A 200 -2.90 17.89 -2.82
CA GLU A 200 -3.25 18.19 -4.21
C GLU A 200 -3.20 16.90 -5.05
N VAL A 201 -4.24 16.61 -5.80
CA VAL A 201 -4.37 15.42 -6.65
C VAL A 201 -4.68 15.86 -8.07
N PHE A 202 -3.89 15.39 -9.04
CA PHE A 202 -4.02 15.75 -10.45
C PHE A 202 -4.40 14.53 -11.27
N ILE A 203 -5.43 14.64 -12.08
CA ILE A 203 -5.94 13.57 -12.94
C ILE A 203 -5.86 14.04 -14.39
N GLY A 204 -5.41 13.17 -15.29
CA GLY A 204 -5.37 13.47 -16.72
C GLY A 204 -4.28 12.66 -17.43
N LYS A 205 -4.55 12.30 -18.68
CA LYS A 205 -3.67 11.46 -19.49
C LYS A 205 -2.32 12.10 -19.80
N ASP A 206 -2.26 13.44 -19.82
CA ASP A 206 -1.04 14.17 -20.11
C ASP A 206 -0.01 14.13 -18.99
N TYR A 207 -0.46 13.86 -17.76
CA TYR A 207 0.38 13.90 -16.55
C TYR A 207 0.47 12.56 -15.82
N ALA A 208 -0.58 11.75 -15.84
CA ALA A 208 -0.61 10.46 -15.14
C ALA A 208 -1.57 9.48 -15.85
N PRO A 209 -1.24 8.98 -17.06
CA PRO A 209 -2.12 8.13 -17.84
C PRO A 209 -2.50 6.85 -17.09
N GLY A 210 -3.81 6.68 -16.85
CA GLY A 210 -4.37 5.52 -16.17
C GLY A 210 -4.25 5.53 -14.65
N PHE A 211 -3.77 6.65 -14.05
CA PHE A 211 -3.74 6.82 -12.59
C PHE A 211 -3.89 8.30 -12.21
N TYR A 212 -3.10 8.81 -11.26
CA TYR A 212 -3.09 10.20 -10.81
C TYR A 212 -1.70 10.65 -10.32
N ALA A 213 -1.54 11.96 -10.19
CA ALA A 213 -0.38 12.57 -9.57
C ALA A 213 -0.78 13.29 -8.27
N TRP A 214 0.21 13.56 -7.41
CA TRP A 214 0.00 14.20 -6.11
C TRP A 214 1.09 15.21 -5.78
N VAL A 215 0.71 16.23 -4.98
CA VAL A 215 1.61 17.10 -4.24
C VAL A 215 1.17 17.09 -2.79
N ILE A 216 2.03 16.71 -1.89
CA ILE A 216 1.78 16.54 -0.47
C ILE A 216 2.75 17.42 0.31
N PRO A 217 2.32 18.60 0.81
CA PRO A 217 3.18 19.53 1.52
C PRO A 217 3.63 18.97 2.88
N ARG A 218 4.86 19.30 3.25
CA ARG A 218 5.42 19.06 4.58
C ARG A 218 5.52 20.36 5.36
N ARG A 219 5.55 20.26 6.71
CA ARG A 219 5.62 21.44 7.60
C ARG A 219 6.89 22.27 7.46
N ASP A 220 7.96 21.66 6.94
CA ASP A 220 9.26 22.31 6.71
C ASP A 220 9.34 23.13 5.40
N GLY A 221 8.23 23.27 4.68
CA GLY A 221 8.18 23.99 3.40
C GLY A 221 8.62 23.16 2.20
N SER A 222 8.92 21.89 2.40
CA SER A 222 9.15 20.91 1.33
C SER A 222 7.85 20.20 0.93
N ALA A 223 7.89 19.34 -0.09
CA ALA A 223 6.77 18.48 -0.45
C ALA A 223 7.24 17.12 -1.00
N LYS A 224 6.36 16.13 -0.88
CA LYS A 224 6.43 14.90 -1.67
C LYS A 224 5.57 15.05 -2.91
N VAL A 225 6.18 14.90 -4.06
CA VAL A 225 5.52 15.04 -5.37
C VAL A 225 5.70 13.74 -6.13
N GLY A 226 4.62 13.22 -6.66
CA GLY A 226 4.73 11.98 -7.41
C GLY A 226 3.55 11.73 -8.33
N LEU A 227 3.66 10.67 -9.08
CA LEU A 227 2.61 10.15 -9.92
C LEU A 227 2.81 8.65 -10.16
N ALA A 228 1.76 8.00 -10.65
CA ALA A 228 1.93 6.70 -11.27
C ALA A 228 1.23 6.69 -12.64
N ALA A 229 1.72 5.85 -13.55
CA ALA A 229 1.21 5.73 -14.90
C ALA A 229 1.18 4.27 -15.34
N LYS A 230 0.18 3.89 -16.15
CA LYS A 230 0.09 2.55 -16.77
C LYS A 230 1.07 2.37 -17.91
N SER A 231 1.46 3.45 -18.57
CA SER A 231 2.32 3.44 -19.75
C SER A 231 3.11 4.74 -19.85
N GLY A 232 4.18 4.72 -20.62
CA GLY A 232 5.09 5.86 -20.79
C GLY A 232 6.14 5.95 -19.68
N ASN A 233 6.89 7.02 -19.66
CA ASN A 233 7.98 7.25 -18.72
C ASN A 233 7.50 8.12 -17.53
N PRO A 234 7.39 7.59 -16.31
CA PRO A 234 6.93 8.37 -15.16
C PRO A 234 7.76 9.62 -14.88
N LYS A 235 9.09 9.59 -15.15
CA LYS A 235 9.96 10.75 -14.96
C LYS A 235 9.59 11.92 -15.89
N GLU A 236 9.26 11.63 -17.13
CA GLU A 236 8.82 12.65 -18.10
C GLU A 236 7.47 13.25 -17.70
N PHE A 237 6.55 12.42 -17.23
CA PHE A 237 5.26 12.89 -16.70
C PHE A 237 5.44 13.77 -15.46
N LEU A 238 6.36 13.40 -14.56
CA LEU A 238 6.68 14.22 -13.39
C LEU A 238 7.21 15.62 -13.81
N GLN A 239 8.15 15.68 -14.74
CA GLN A 239 8.66 16.94 -15.28
C GLN A 239 7.56 17.76 -15.93
N ARG A 240 6.67 17.10 -16.70
CA ARG A 240 5.53 17.77 -17.34
C ARG A 240 4.56 18.32 -16.29
N LEU A 241 4.25 17.57 -15.25
CA LEU A 241 3.43 18.03 -14.12
C LEU A 241 4.06 19.27 -13.46
N MET A 242 5.33 19.17 -13.09
CA MET A 242 6.03 20.24 -12.34
C MET A 242 6.12 21.55 -13.11
N PHE A 243 6.36 21.49 -14.42
CA PHE A 243 6.69 22.68 -15.20
C PHE A 243 5.63 23.12 -16.20
N LYS A 244 4.67 22.26 -16.56
CA LYS A 244 3.68 22.57 -17.61
C LYS A 244 2.22 22.53 -17.13
N HIS A 245 1.92 21.86 -16.00
CA HIS A 245 0.53 21.84 -15.50
C HIS A 245 0.14 23.21 -14.94
N PRO A 246 -1.00 23.83 -15.35
CA PRO A 246 -1.36 25.22 -15.01
C PRO A 246 -1.39 25.53 -13.52
N VAL A 247 -1.76 24.54 -12.69
CA VAL A 247 -1.81 24.69 -11.23
C VAL A 247 -0.51 24.23 -10.60
N ALA A 248 -0.04 23.00 -10.92
CA ALA A 248 1.13 22.42 -10.27
C ALA A 248 2.41 23.22 -10.53
N SER A 249 2.56 23.85 -11.72
CA SER A 249 3.74 24.68 -12.04
C SER A 249 3.84 25.95 -11.17
N ARG A 250 2.72 26.47 -10.68
CA ARG A 250 2.74 27.61 -9.72
C ARG A 250 3.26 27.20 -8.35
N MET A 251 3.13 25.91 -8.01
CA MET A 251 3.60 25.34 -6.75
C MET A 251 5.06 24.87 -6.87
N LEU A 252 5.42 24.28 -8.01
CA LEU A 252 6.62 23.48 -8.19
C LEU A 252 7.63 24.06 -9.18
N GLY A 253 7.27 25.10 -9.94
CA GLY A 253 8.10 25.63 -11.04
C GLY A 253 9.49 26.10 -10.62
N ASN A 254 9.66 26.52 -9.36
CA ASN A 254 10.93 26.92 -8.77
C ASN A 254 11.48 25.90 -7.76
N SER A 255 10.84 24.74 -7.63
CA SER A 255 11.26 23.71 -6.69
C SER A 255 12.51 22.97 -7.17
N ARG A 256 13.29 22.48 -6.21
CA ARG A 256 14.48 21.64 -6.43
C ARG A 256 14.20 20.22 -5.96
N ILE A 257 14.42 19.24 -6.85
CA ILE A 257 14.34 17.83 -6.47
C ILE A 257 15.59 17.49 -5.65
N VAL A 258 15.38 16.98 -4.43
CA VAL A 258 16.46 16.52 -3.54
C VAL A 258 16.58 15.01 -3.48
N LYS A 259 15.46 14.29 -3.71
CA LYS A 259 15.44 12.83 -3.79
C LYS A 259 14.43 12.40 -4.84
N ILE A 260 14.71 11.32 -5.55
CA ILE A 260 13.78 10.70 -6.49
C ILE A 260 13.83 9.18 -6.36
N ALA A 261 12.69 8.54 -6.38
CA ALA A 261 12.56 7.09 -6.28
C ALA A 261 11.53 6.58 -7.30
N PHE A 262 11.73 5.34 -7.73
CA PHE A 262 10.83 4.65 -8.67
C PHE A 262 10.38 3.34 -8.06
N HIS A 263 9.10 3.00 -8.26
CA HIS A 263 8.55 1.71 -7.84
C HIS A 263 7.33 1.36 -8.68
N SER A 264 6.86 0.14 -8.53
CA SER A 264 5.64 -0.32 -9.16
C SER A 264 4.57 -0.56 -8.10
N VAL A 265 3.31 -0.32 -8.47
CA VAL A 265 2.16 -0.54 -7.60
C VAL A 265 1.16 -1.44 -8.30
N THR A 266 0.66 -2.44 -7.60
CA THR A 266 -0.38 -3.34 -8.12
C THR A 266 -1.77 -2.77 -7.84
N LEU A 267 -2.64 -2.78 -8.86
CA LEU A 267 -4.03 -2.32 -8.78
C LEU A 267 -5.03 -3.45 -9.07
N GLY A 268 -4.54 -4.69 -9.12
CA GLY A 268 -5.33 -5.87 -9.50
C GLY A 268 -6.27 -6.39 -8.40
N GLY A 269 -6.13 -5.90 -7.17
CA GLY A 269 -6.73 -6.54 -6.00
C GLY A 269 -6.02 -7.86 -5.65
N PRO A 270 -6.41 -8.53 -4.55
CA PRO A 270 -5.73 -9.73 -4.08
C PRO A 270 -5.60 -10.82 -5.13
N ILE A 271 -4.45 -11.49 -5.18
CA ILE A 271 -4.25 -12.65 -6.04
C ILE A 271 -5.23 -13.77 -5.68
N PRO A 272 -5.60 -14.65 -6.63
CA PRO A 272 -6.64 -15.67 -6.40
C PRO A 272 -6.36 -16.61 -5.23
N ARG A 273 -5.10 -16.89 -4.94
CA ARG A 273 -4.66 -17.72 -3.82
C ARG A 273 -3.40 -17.14 -3.18
N THR A 274 -3.45 -16.90 -1.87
CA THR A 274 -2.41 -16.24 -1.07
C THR A 274 -1.72 -17.18 -0.08
N TYR A 275 -1.90 -18.49 -0.23
CA TYR A 275 -1.39 -19.51 0.67
C TYR A 275 -1.04 -20.80 -0.07
N ALA A 276 -0.08 -21.54 0.47
CA ALA A 276 0.28 -22.89 0.06
C ALA A 276 0.66 -23.70 1.32
N ASN A 277 1.06 -24.98 1.17
CA ASN A 277 1.55 -25.77 2.30
C ASN A 277 2.81 -25.12 2.89
N GLY A 278 2.78 -24.74 4.15
CA GLY A 278 3.87 -24.08 4.85
C GLY A 278 4.14 -22.62 4.43
N PHE A 279 3.24 -21.97 3.66
CA PHE A 279 3.51 -20.66 3.07
C PHE A 279 2.29 -19.72 3.04
N LEU A 280 2.54 -18.45 3.36
CA LEU A 280 1.57 -17.34 3.26
C LEU A 280 2.18 -16.17 2.50
N ALA A 281 1.44 -15.56 1.56
CA ALA A 281 1.81 -14.32 0.90
C ALA A 281 0.99 -13.15 1.49
N VAL A 282 1.64 -12.05 1.88
CA VAL A 282 1.02 -10.95 2.64
C VAL A 282 1.48 -9.58 2.13
N GLY A 283 0.56 -8.64 1.96
CA GLY A 283 0.86 -7.28 1.49
C GLY A 283 0.92 -7.17 -0.04
N ASP A 284 1.87 -6.40 -0.55
CA ASP A 284 1.95 -6.09 -1.99
C ASP A 284 2.24 -7.33 -2.85
N VAL A 285 3.01 -8.27 -2.33
CA VAL A 285 3.24 -9.57 -2.99
C VAL A 285 1.94 -10.33 -3.22
N ALA A 286 0.96 -10.20 -2.33
CA ALA A 286 -0.38 -10.76 -2.46
C ALA A 286 -1.38 -9.80 -3.15
N SER A 287 -0.91 -8.65 -3.64
CA SER A 287 -1.74 -7.56 -4.22
C SER A 287 -2.84 -7.06 -3.26
N GLN A 288 -2.53 -7.01 -1.96
CA GLN A 288 -3.43 -6.48 -0.92
C GLN A 288 -3.32 -4.95 -0.84
N VAL A 289 -3.47 -4.31 -1.98
CA VAL A 289 -3.35 -2.88 -2.23
C VAL A 289 -4.69 -2.33 -2.73
N LYS A 290 -5.06 -1.12 -2.30
CA LYS A 290 -6.30 -0.47 -2.74
C LYS A 290 -6.25 -0.19 -4.26
N PRO A 291 -7.12 -0.79 -5.07
CA PRO A 291 -7.09 -0.61 -6.53
C PRO A 291 -7.32 0.84 -6.99
N THR A 292 -8.01 1.65 -6.19
CA THR A 292 -8.35 3.05 -6.52
C THR A 292 -7.18 4.00 -6.29
N THR A 293 -6.44 3.82 -5.19
CA THR A 293 -5.44 4.79 -4.72
C THR A 293 -4.00 4.25 -4.65
N GLY A 294 -3.79 2.95 -4.85
CA GLY A 294 -2.47 2.35 -4.70
C GLY A 294 -1.96 2.26 -3.25
N GLY A 295 -2.78 2.62 -2.26
CA GLY A 295 -2.39 2.56 -0.85
C GLY A 295 -2.38 1.15 -0.30
N GLY A 296 -1.21 0.56 -0.03
CA GLY A 296 -1.03 -0.82 0.45
C GLY A 296 -0.84 -0.96 1.95
N ILE A 297 -0.28 0.06 2.63
CA ILE A 297 0.17 -0.07 4.03
C ILE A 297 -0.96 -0.55 4.95
N ILE A 298 -2.06 0.17 5.07
CA ILE A 298 -3.14 -0.16 6.02
C ILE A 298 -3.75 -1.54 5.75
N PHE A 299 -3.96 -1.89 4.47
CA PHE A 299 -4.50 -3.19 4.09
C PHE A 299 -3.49 -4.32 4.33
N GLY A 300 -2.22 -4.07 4.02
CA GLY A 300 -1.12 -4.99 4.30
C GLY A 300 -0.96 -5.25 5.80
N LEU A 301 -0.97 -4.20 6.65
CA LEU A 301 -0.90 -4.33 8.11
C LEU A 301 -2.11 -5.10 8.68
N THR A 302 -3.30 -4.88 8.13
CA THR A 302 -4.50 -5.62 8.51
C THR A 302 -4.36 -7.12 8.18
N CYS A 303 -3.89 -7.43 6.98
CA CYS A 303 -3.63 -8.81 6.54
C CYS A 303 -2.46 -9.45 7.30
N ALA A 304 -1.43 -8.68 7.67
CA ALA A 304 -0.29 -9.15 8.45
C ALA A 304 -0.70 -9.73 9.80
N ARG A 305 -1.61 -9.04 10.52
CA ARG A 305 -2.17 -9.55 11.77
C ARG A 305 -2.90 -10.88 11.56
N VAL A 306 -3.76 -10.96 10.55
CA VAL A 306 -4.52 -12.20 10.24
C VAL A 306 -3.58 -13.34 9.84
N ALA A 307 -2.50 -13.04 9.09
CA ALA A 307 -1.49 -14.03 8.71
C ALA A 307 -0.76 -14.58 9.93
N ALA A 308 -0.31 -13.69 10.83
CA ALA A 308 0.37 -14.07 12.07
C ALA A 308 -0.51 -14.95 12.97
N GLU A 309 -1.77 -14.55 13.19
CA GLU A 309 -2.73 -15.34 13.99
C GLU A 309 -2.97 -16.73 13.37
N THR A 310 -3.10 -16.80 12.03
CA THR A 310 -3.32 -18.07 11.33
C THR A 310 -2.08 -18.96 11.37
N ALA A 311 -0.89 -18.39 11.13
CA ALA A 311 0.37 -19.12 11.19
C ALA A 311 0.66 -19.66 12.60
N ALA A 312 0.44 -18.83 13.63
CA ALA A 312 0.60 -19.26 15.02
C ALA A 312 -0.37 -20.38 15.40
N ALA A 313 -1.63 -20.32 14.94
CA ALA A 313 -2.59 -21.38 15.16
C ALA A 313 -2.19 -22.69 14.44
N ALA A 314 -1.72 -22.60 13.19
CA ALA A 314 -1.23 -23.72 12.40
C ALA A 314 0.00 -24.41 13.06
N ILE A 315 0.94 -23.61 13.56
CA ILE A 315 2.13 -24.10 14.28
C ILE A 315 1.74 -24.84 15.55
N ARG A 316 0.84 -24.28 16.35
CA ARG A 316 0.33 -24.94 17.59
C ARG A 316 -0.42 -26.22 17.30
N ALA A 317 -1.24 -26.26 16.23
CA ALA A 317 -1.97 -27.44 15.82
C ALA A 317 -1.08 -28.52 15.16
N GLY A 318 0.16 -28.20 14.82
CA GLY A 318 1.04 -29.10 14.06
C GLY A 318 0.62 -29.29 12.60
N ASP A 319 -0.34 -28.52 12.09
CA ASP A 319 -0.86 -28.60 10.72
C ASP A 319 -0.61 -27.29 9.97
N VAL A 320 0.40 -27.30 9.11
CA VAL A 320 0.77 -26.20 8.22
C VAL A 320 0.36 -26.46 6.77
N SER A 321 -0.61 -27.34 6.54
CA SER A 321 -1.16 -27.62 5.22
C SER A 321 -1.87 -26.41 4.63
N ALA A 322 -1.99 -26.39 3.30
CA ALA A 322 -2.78 -25.38 2.59
C ALA A 322 -4.25 -25.37 3.04
N PHE A 323 -4.78 -26.53 3.46
CA PHE A 323 -6.13 -26.62 4.01
C PHE A 323 -6.29 -25.76 5.28
N PHE A 324 -5.36 -25.88 6.22
CA PHE A 324 -5.38 -25.08 7.46
C PHE A 324 -5.05 -23.61 7.15
N LEU A 325 -3.97 -23.33 6.43
CA LEU A 325 -3.52 -21.98 6.12
C LEU A 325 -4.49 -21.21 5.23
N GLY A 326 -5.40 -21.87 4.50
CA GLY A 326 -6.47 -21.25 3.74
C GLY A 326 -7.44 -20.40 4.58
N GLN A 327 -7.47 -20.58 5.90
CA GLN A 327 -8.22 -19.72 6.83
C GLN A 327 -7.74 -18.27 6.76
N TYR A 328 -6.45 -18.02 6.51
CA TYR A 328 -5.89 -16.68 6.31
C TYR A 328 -6.63 -15.93 5.21
N GLN A 329 -6.71 -16.51 4.01
CA GLN A 329 -7.39 -15.86 2.89
C GLN A 329 -8.87 -15.64 3.15
N ARG A 330 -9.56 -16.60 3.77
CA ARG A 330 -10.98 -16.47 4.14
C ARG A 330 -11.18 -15.29 5.07
N ARG A 331 -10.41 -15.18 6.15
CA ARG A 331 -10.48 -14.09 7.13
C ARG A 331 -10.11 -12.73 6.52
N CYS A 332 -9.10 -12.65 5.65
CA CYS A 332 -8.80 -11.43 4.90
C CYS A 332 -9.96 -11.03 3.99
N ARG A 333 -10.64 -11.98 3.36
CA ARG A 333 -11.82 -11.73 2.51
C ARG A 333 -13.01 -11.26 3.34
N GLU A 334 -13.23 -11.79 4.52
CA GLU A 334 -14.25 -11.33 5.45
C GLU A 334 -13.98 -9.88 5.90
N ALA A 335 -12.74 -9.54 6.20
CA ALA A 335 -12.36 -8.22 6.67
C ALA A 335 -12.39 -7.13 5.57
N LEU A 336 -11.95 -7.44 4.36
CA LEU A 336 -11.62 -6.47 3.30
C LEU A 336 -12.32 -6.76 1.95
N GLY A 337 -12.97 -7.90 1.78
CA GLY A 337 -13.44 -8.36 0.47
C GLY A 337 -14.51 -7.46 -0.14
N PHE A 338 -15.40 -6.89 0.68
CA PHE A 338 -16.38 -5.92 0.22
C PHE A 338 -15.71 -4.64 -0.30
N ASP A 339 -14.77 -4.10 0.47
CA ASP A 339 -14.02 -2.89 0.07
C ASP A 339 -13.23 -3.12 -1.21
N PHE A 340 -12.51 -4.25 -1.34
CA PHE A 340 -11.84 -4.62 -2.58
C PHE A 340 -12.78 -4.73 -3.77
N SER A 341 -13.95 -5.34 -3.58
CA SER A 341 -14.95 -5.50 -4.63
C SER A 341 -15.46 -4.15 -5.17
N VAL A 342 -15.76 -3.22 -4.25
CA VAL A 342 -16.18 -1.86 -4.61
C VAL A 342 -15.04 -1.11 -5.31
N MET A 343 -13.83 -1.13 -4.76
CA MET A 343 -12.68 -0.43 -5.32
C MET A 343 -12.27 -0.98 -6.71
N LEU A 344 -12.37 -2.29 -6.95
CA LEU A 344 -12.10 -2.88 -8.26
C LEU A 344 -13.12 -2.42 -9.31
N ARG A 345 -14.39 -2.28 -8.95
CA ARG A 345 -15.42 -1.73 -9.84
C ARG A 345 -15.19 -0.24 -10.11
N ALA A 346 -14.88 0.52 -9.04
CA ALA A 346 -14.53 1.94 -9.17
C ALA A 346 -13.28 2.13 -10.06
N ARG A 347 -12.26 1.27 -9.92
CA ARG A 347 -11.05 1.33 -10.76
C ARG A 347 -11.38 1.08 -12.24
N ARG A 348 -12.19 0.06 -12.55
CA ARG A 348 -12.62 -0.20 -13.94
C ARG A 348 -13.40 0.99 -14.51
N PHE A 349 -14.28 1.60 -13.72
CA PHE A 349 -15.01 2.78 -14.10
C PHE A 349 -14.07 3.96 -14.40
N LEU A 350 -13.13 4.26 -13.50
CA LEU A 350 -12.15 5.33 -13.70
C LEU A 350 -11.28 5.08 -14.95
N ASP A 351 -10.90 3.83 -15.21
CA ASP A 351 -10.12 3.44 -16.39
C ASP A 351 -10.90 3.64 -17.71
N SER A 352 -12.23 3.63 -17.67
CA SER A 352 -13.10 3.81 -18.86
C SER A 352 -13.42 5.29 -19.18
N LEU A 353 -13.06 6.22 -18.28
CA LEU A 353 -13.38 7.63 -18.47
C LEU A 353 -12.38 8.32 -19.41
N SER A 354 -12.90 9.13 -20.33
CA SER A 354 -12.09 10.10 -21.06
C SER A 354 -11.86 11.35 -20.20
N ASP A 355 -10.85 12.15 -20.58
CA ASP A 355 -10.53 13.40 -19.89
C ASP A 355 -11.74 14.37 -19.89
N GLU A 356 -12.51 14.46 -20.98
CA GLU A 356 -13.73 15.29 -21.06
C GLU A 356 -14.82 14.80 -20.08
N LYS A 357 -14.98 13.48 -19.92
CA LYS A 357 -15.93 12.91 -18.96
C LYS A 357 -15.48 13.20 -17.51
N ILE A 358 -14.18 13.17 -17.22
CA ILE A 358 -13.63 13.54 -15.92
C ILE A 358 -13.91 15.02 -15.65
N ASP A 359 -13.64 15.91 -16.59
CA ASP A 359 -13.93 17.34 -16.45
C ASP A 359 -15.42 17.62 -16.20
N LYS A 360 -16.29 16.93 -16.93
CA LYS A 360 -17.74 17.03 -16.72
C LYS A 360 -18.14 16.55 -15.32
N ALA A 361 -17.56 15.45 -14.87
CA ALA A 361 -17.81 14.92 -13.53
C ALA A 361 -17.42 15.92 -12.43
N PHE A 362 -16.27 16.58 -12.55
CA PHE A 362 -15.82 17.60 -11.60
C PHE A 362 -16.76 18.81 -11.55
N ARG A 363 -17.20 19.31 -12.72
CA ARG A 363 -18.19 20.39 -12.77
C ARG A 363 -19.50 20.02 -12.09
N ILE A 364 -19.95 18.78 -12.24
CA ILE A 364 -21.18 18.28 -11.59
C ILE A 364 -20.97 18.13 -10.08
N CYS A 365 -19.84 17.58 -9.62
CA CYS A 365 -19.50 17.49 -8.20
C CYS A 365 -19.57 18.88 -7.53
N ASN A 366 -19.00 19.91 -8.19
CA ASN A 366 -19.05 21.29 -7.71
C ASN A 366 -20.49 21.83 -7.66
N ARG A 367 -21.30 21.62 -8.72
CA ARG A 367 -22.71 22.06 -8.76
C ARG A 367 -23.57 21.43 -7.67
N LEU A 368 -23.34 20.15 -7.38
CA LEU A 368 -24.06 19.41 -6.35
C LEU A 368 -23.56 19.68 -4.93
N GLY A 369 -22.51 20.50 -4.76
CA GLY A 369 -21.96 20.81 -3.45
C GLY A 369 -21.38 19.60 -2.70
N LEU A 370 -20.87 18.58 -3.45
CA LEU A 370 -20.38 17.34 -2.84
C LEU A 370 -19.25 17.55 -1.85
N GLY A 371 -18.39 18.54 -2.06
CA GLY A 371 -17.32 18.87 -1.11
C GLY A 371 -17.88 19.13 0.30
N LYS A 372 -19.01 19.87 0.40
CA LYS A 372 -19.69 20.14 1.67
C LYS A 372 -20.40 18.89 2.21
N ALA A 373 -21.02 18.08 1.33
CA ALA A 373 -21.70 16.86 1.76
C ALA A 373 -20.74 15.81 2.36
N LEU A 374 -19.45 15.95 2.08
CA LEU A 374 -18.39 15.04 2.57
C LEU A 374 -17.65 15.56 3.82
N GLU A 375 -17.98 16.74 4.36
CA GLU A 375 -17.25 17.42 5.46
C GLU A 375 -17.11 16.56 6.74
N ASP A 376 -18.03 15.63 6.99
CA ASP A 376 -18.05 14.72 8.15
C ASP A 376 -17.44 13.34 7.88
N VAL A 377 -16.83 13.13 6.72
CA VAL A 377 -16.22 11.84 6.38
C VAL A 377 -14.94 11.64 7.21
N GLU A 378 -14.88 10.51 7.90
CA GLU A 378 -13.71 10.09 8.70
C GLU A 378 -13.03 8.87 8.11
N GLU A 379 -13.77 8.05 7.36
CA GLU A 379 -13.28 6.82 6.77
C GLU A 379 -12.88 7.06 5.31
N ILE A 380 -11.61 6.82 5.01
CA ILE A 380 -11.07 7.02 3.67
C ILE A 380 -10.40 5.76 3.10
N ASP A 381 -10.07 4.79 3.95
CA ASP A 381 -9.42 3.55 3.52
C ASP A 381 -10.44 2.50 3.07
N PHE A 382 -11.50 2.31 3.85
CA PHE A 382 -12.54 1.31 3.58
C PHE A 382 -13.63 1.90 2.67
N GLN A 383 -13.30 2.04 1.40
CA GLN A 383 -14.10 2.80 0.43
C GLN A 383 -15.46 2.14 0.11
N GLY A 384 -15.59 0.83 0.29
CA GLY A 384 -16.88 0.16 0.19
C GLY A 384 -17.83 0.59 1.31
N ARG A 385 -17.32 0.66 2.53
CA ARG A 385 -18.08 1.13 3.71
C ARG A 385 -18.40 2.62 3.58
N LEU A 386 -17.46 3.42 3.11
CA LEU A 386 -17.69 4.84 2.82
C LEU A 386 -18.82 5.02 1.80
N LEU A 387 -18.84 4.25 0.73
CA LEU A 387 -19.91 4.28 -0.28
C LEU A 387 -21.28 4.06 0.34
N LEU A 388 -21.43 3.08 1.24
CA LEU A 388 -22.70 2.82 1.94
C LEU A 388 -23.13 4.02 2.81
N GLN A 389 -22.18 4.67 3.49
CA GLN A 389 -22.47 5.88 4.27
C GLN A 389 -22.89 7.06 3.38
N MET A 390 -22.30 7.18 2.19
CA MET A 390 -22.66 8.24 1.23
C MET A 390 -24.09 8.08 0.68
N LEU A 391 -24.60 6.86 0.55
CA LEU A 391 -25.97 6.60 0.08
C LEU A 391 -27.04 7.18 1.00
N THR A 392 -26.75 7.44 2.26
CA THR A 392 -27.69 8.03 3.24
C THR A 392 -27.84 9.54 3.08
N LYS A 393 -26.96 10.21 2.31
CA LYS A 393 -26.96 11.67 2.10
C LYS A 393 -27.53 12.02 0.71
N PRO A 394 -28.57 12.86 0.57
CA PRO A 394 -29.23 13.13 -0.72
C PRO A 394 -28.29 13.63 -1.83
N ALA A 395 -27.41 14.58 -1.53
CA ALA A 395 -26.45 15.11 -2.51
C ALA A 395 -25.48 14.02 -3.00
N SER A 396 -25.01 13.16 -2.10
CA SER A 396 -24.12 12.05 -2.45
C SER A 396 -24.86 10.97 -3.23
N ALA A 397 -26.11 10.66 -2.88
CA ALA A 397 -26.95 9.71 -3.61
C ALA A 397 -27.21 10.18 -5.04
N THR A 398 -27.50 11.47 -5.26
CA THR A 398 -27.67 12.07 -6.59
C THR A 398 -26.39 11.96 -7.43
N ALA A 399 -25.23 12.25 -6.84
CA ALA A 399 -23.96 12.11 -7.52
C ALA A 399 -23.64 10.66 -7.88
N LEU A 400 -23.90 9.72 -6.96
CA LEU A 400 -23.73 8.29 -7.21
C LEU A 400 -24.63 7.79 -8.34
N ALA A 401 -25.90 8.24 -8.38
CA ALA A 401 -26.81 7.94 -9.49
C ALA A 401 -26.26 8.46 -10.82
N TYR A 402 -25.73 9.69 -10.86
CA TYR A 402 -25.08 10.24 -12.05
C TYR A 402 -23.84 9.42 -12.46
N PHE A 403 -22.98 9.04 -11.53
CA PHE A 403 -21.81 8.20 -11.83
C PHE A 403 -22.22 6.80 -12.29
N LEU A 404 -23.32 6.24 -11.77
CA LEU A 404 -23.87 4.98 -12.25
C LEU A 404 -24.37 5.10 -13.71
N LEU A 405 -25.05 6.17 -14.06
CA LEU A 405 -25.46 6.45 -15.45
C LEU A 405 -24.26 6.61 -16.38
N LEU A 406 -23.20 7.30 -15.93
CA LEU A 406 -21.95 7.40 -16.69
C LEU A 406 -21.29 6.03 -16.88
N TYR A 407 -21.31 5.18 -15.85
CA TYR A 407 -20.76 3.82 -15.93
C TYR A 407 -21.51 2.96 -16.93
N LEU A 408 -22.86 2.98 -16.89
CA LEU A 408 -23.71 2.23 -17.82
C LEU A 408 -23.55 2.74 -19.27
N SER A 409 -23.35 4.05 -19.46
CA SER A 409 -23.10 4.63 -20.79
C SER A 409 -21.70 4.38 -21.33
N ALA A 410 -20.75 4.00 -20.48
CA ALA A 410 -19.37 3.70 -20.87
C ALA A 410 -19.13 2.21 -21.15
N ASN A 411 -20.06 1.35 -20.72
CA ASN A 411 -20.02 -0.10 -20.90
C ASN A 411 -21.43 -0.54 -21.38
N PRO A 412 -21.80 -0.26 -22.65
CA PRO A 412 -23.07 -0.66 -23.23
C PRO A 412 -23.21 -2.18 -23.37
#